data_c98c1f1ea56a4fada1328887e3a42b5b
#
_entry.id   c98c1f1ea56a4fada1328887e3a42b5b
#
_cell.length_a   1.000
_cell.length_b   1.000
_cell.length_c   1.000
_cell.angle_alpha   90.00
_cell.angle_beta   90.00
_cell.angle_gamma   90.00
#
_symmetry.space_group_name_H-M   'P 1'
#
loop_
_entity.id
_entity.type
_entity.pdbx_description
1 polymer ?
#
loop_
_entity_poly.entity_id
_entity_poly.type
_entity_poly.pdbx_seq_one_letter_code
_entity_poly.pdbx_strand_id
1 'polypeptide(L)'
;MVSETRKFLHDTIADLLGLEKKSVIWNRQNGFKQATPLVTLMAYSEQGESMANMLPTENEGEYALKTPTQFVLEVQYFGNKGTFPVDELSSLVRQWDRPTVLDLTQNAGVAFLYADPIQDLTGLLGNDQQYEPRAAVDLHFRYTAVVVDNPGYIDTVEIHGETPKNMDWTVES
;
A
#
# COMPACT_ATOMS: atom_id res chain seq x y z
N MET A 1 0.89 0.45 -6.11
CA MET A 1 0.43 -0.61 -5.16
C MET A 1 0.10 -1.88 -5.94
N VAL A 2 0.68 -3.01 -5.54
CA VAL A 2 0.50 -4.31 -6.22
C VAL A 2 -0.88 -4.94 -5.94
N SER A 3 -1.30 -5.87 -6.81
CA SER A 3 -2.62 -6.52 -6.71
C SER A 3 -2.84 -7.26 -5.39
N GLU A 4 -1.81 -7.90 -4.86
CA GLU A 4 -1.85 -8.64 -3.60
C GLU A 4 -2.11 -7.73 -2.40
N THR A 5 -1.44 -6.57 -2.34
CA THR A 5 -1.68 -5.54 -1.31
C THR A 5 -3.12 -5.04 -1.34
N ARG A 6 -3.68 -4.83 -2.55
CA ARG A 6 -5.08 -4.41 -2.68
C ARG A 6 -6.04 -5.46 -2.14
N LYS A 7 -5.81 -6.72 -2.49
CA LYS A 7 -6.64 -7.82 -2.00
C LYS A 7 -6.55 -7.95 -0.48
N PHE A 8 -5.33 -7.89 0.06
CA PHE A 8 -5.10 -7.94 1.51
C PHE A 8 -5.87 -6.85 2.25
N LEU A 9 -5.74 -5.58 1.81
CA LEU A 9 -6.43 -4.45 2.45
C LEU A 9 -7.95 -4.57 2.36
N HIS A 10 -8.46 -4.95 1.20
CA HIS A 10 -9.89 -5.19 1.00
C HIS A 10 -10.43 -6.25 1.97
N ASP A 11 -9.78 -7.39 2.02
CA ASP A 11 -10.22 -8.52 2.86
C ASP A 11 -10.09 -8.19 4.34
N THR A 12 -9.00 -7.56 4.75
CA THR A 12 -8.77 -7.15 6.14
C THR A 12 -9.80 -6.11 6.60
N ILE A 13 -10.10 -5.09 5.80
CA ILE A 13 -11.10 -4.08 6.16
C ILE A 13 -12.50 -4.69 6.27
N ALA A 14 -12.85 -5.60 5.37
CA ALA A 14 -14.12 -6.32 5.46
C ALA A 14 -14.23 -7.11 6.77
N ASP A 15 -13.18 -7.85 7.12
CA ASP A 15 -13.12 -8.66 8.34
C ASP A 15 -13.16 -7.79 9.62
N LEU A 16 -12.41 -6.68 9.65
CA LEU A 16 -12.37 -5.76 10.80
C LEU A 16 -13.71 -5.03 11.02
N LEU A 17 -14.45 -4.75 9.97
CA LEU A 17 -15.79 -4.15 10.05
C LEU A 17 -16.90 -5.19 10.21
N GLY A 18 -16.59 -6.49 10.16
CA GLY A 18 -17.59 -7.55 10.20
C GLY A 18 -18.54 -7.56 9.01
N LEU A 19 -18.08 -7.10 7.85
CA LEU A 19 -18.87 -7.01 6.63
C LEU A 19 -18.57 -8.17 5.67
N GLU A 20 -19.57 -8.51 4.86
CA GLU A 20 -19.31 -9.41 3.74
C GLU A 20 -18.36 -8.74 2.73
N LYS A 21 -17.40 -9.49 2.17
CA LYS A 21 -16.42 -8.95 1.20
C LYS A 21 -17.06 -8.21 0.03
N LYS A 22 -18.23 -8.63 -0.41
CA LYS A 22 -18.97 -7.92 -1.48
C LYS A 22 -19.47 -6.52 -1.08
N SER A 23 -19.56 -6.23 0.21
CA SER A 23 -19.95 -4.90 0.74
C SER A 23 -18.76 -3.94 0.84
N VAL A 24 -17.54 -4.39 0.52
CA VAL A 24 -16.34 -3.56 0.41
C VAL A 24 -15.92 -3.53 -1.05
N ILE A 25 -15.83 -2.36 -1.64
CA ILE A 25 -15.52 -2.23 -3.08
C ILE A 25 -14.43 -1.19 -3.30
N TRP A 26 -13.61 -1.40 -4.32
CA TRP A 26 -12.70 -0.36 -4.78
C TRP A 26 -13.46 0.72 -5.55
N ASN A 27 -13.17 1.99 -5.25
CA ASN A 27 -13.74 3.12 -5.97
C ASN A 27 -13.38 3.07 -7.47
N ARG A 28 -14.17 3.72 -8.32
CA ARG A 28 -14.02 3.75 -9.79
C ARG A 28 -14.20 2.40 -10.48
N GLN A 29 -14.86 1.45 -9.84
CA GLN A 29 -15.33 0.25 -10.53
C GLN A 29 -16.72 0.52 -11.14
N ASN A 30 -16.88 0.18 -12.41
CA ASN A 30 -18.20 0.25 -13.05
C ASN A 30 -19.07 -0.87 -12.47
N GLY A 31 -20.08 -0.51 -11.72
CA GLY A 31 -20.99 -1.45 -11.09
C GLY A 31 -22.27 -0.77 -10.61
N PHE A 32 -23.29 -1.56 -10.32
CA PHE A 32 -24.52 -1.06 -9.71
C PHE A 32 -24.23 -0.61 -8.26
N LYS A 33 -24.92 0.46 -7.81
CA LYS A 33 -24.89 0.87 -6.41
C LYS A 33 -25.34 -0.32 -5.54
N GLN A 34 -24.46 -0.76 -4.68
CA GLN A 34 -24.75 -1.86 -3.75
C GLN A 34 -25.61 -1.35 -2.59
N ALA A 35 -26.31 -2.30 -1.92
CA ALA A 35 -27.06 -1.98 -0.72
C ALA A 35 -26.10 -1.59 0.42
N THR A 36 -26.58 -0.73 1.30
CA THR A 36 -25.87 -0.38 2.55
C THR A 36 -26.06 -1.50 3.59
N PRO A 37 -25.08 -1.74 4.51
CA PRO A 37 -23.85 -0.99 4.63
C PRO A 37 -22.88 -1.29 3.48
N LEU A 38 -22.21 -0.24 2.99
CA LEU A 38 -21.24 -0.31 1.90
C LEU A 38 -19.99 0.44 2.29
N VAL A 39 -18.83 -0.11 1.97
CA VAL A 39 -17.54 0.56 2.11
C VAL A 39 -16.88 0.73 0.75
N THR A 40 -16.39 1.92 0.47
CA THR A 40 -15.58 2.17 -0.72
C THR A 40 -14.14 2.46 -0.34
N LEU A 41 -13.21 1.91 -1.10
CA LEU A 41 -11.77 2.05 -0.93
C LEU A 41 -11.18 2.81 -2.10
N MET A 42 -10.33 3.80 -1.82
CA MET A 42 -9.57 4.51 -2.85
C MET A 42 -8.13 4.73 -2.39
N ALA A 43 -7.19 4.13 -3.10
CA ALA A 43 -5.77 4.37 -2.84
C ALA A 43 -5.27 5.53 -3.70
N TYR A 44 -4.48 6.41 -3.09
CA TYR A 44 -3.89 7.57 -3.76
C TYR A 44 -2.57 7.99 -3.07
N SER A 45 -1.91 9.03 -3.61
CA SER A 45 -0.65 9.58 -3.06
C SER A 45 0.44 8.55 -2.84
N GLU A 46 0.58 7.59 -3.79
CA GLU A 46 1.65 6.60 -3.73
C GLU A 46 2.99 7.26 -4.04
N GLN A 47 3.91 7.24 -3.09
CA GLN A 47 5.21 7.89 -3.19
C GLN A 47 6.32 7.06 -2.56
N GLY A 48 7.43 6.89 -3.28
CA GLY A 48 8.68 6.35 -2.73
C GLY A 48 9.32 7.32 -1.75
N GLU A 49 9.75 6.83 -0.59
CA GLU A 49 10.32 7.66 0.49
C GLU A 49 11.79 8.03 0.26
N SER A 50 12.52 7.20 -0.46
CA SER A 50 13.97 7.33 -0.66
C SER A 50 14.41 6.70 -1.96
N MET A 51 15.72 6.79 -2.24
CA MET A 51 16.33 6.02 -3.33
C MET A 51 16.16 4.52 -3.06
N ALA A 52 15.98 3.76 -4.14
CA ALA A 52 15.90 2.31 -4.05
C ALA A 52 17.20 1.71 -3.50
N ASN A 53 17.07 0.75 -2.60
CA ASN A 53 18.18 -0.12 -2.22
C ASN A 53 18.33 -1.20 -3.29
N MET A 54 19.50 -1.24 -3.92
CA MET A 54 19.84 -2.28 -4.88
C MET A 54 20.52 -3.44 -4.14
N LEU A 55 19.90 -4.62 -4.21
CA LEU A 55 20.39 -5.83 -3.58
C LEU A 55 20.54 -6.93 -4.64
N PRO A 56 21.64 -7.69 -4.63
CA PRO A 56 21.76 -8.85 -5.52
C PRO A 56 20.66 -9.87 -5.19
N THR A 57 20.16 -10.56 -6.21
CA THR A 57 19.28 -11.71 -6.05
C THR A 57 20.10 -13.01 -6.02
N GLU A 58 19.42 -14.14 -6.03
CA GLU A 58 20.08 -15.44 -6.15
C GLU A 58 20.58 -15.72 -7.58
N ASN A 59 20.11 -14.96 -8.56
CA ASN A 59 20.52 -15.07 -9.94
C ASN A 59 21.69 -14.14 -10.23
N GLU A 60 22.70 -14.65 -10.91
CA GLU A 60 23.90 -13.87 -11.27
C GLU A 60 23.53 -12.71 -12.23
N GLY A 61 24.03 -11.51 -11.93
CA GLY A 61 23.77 -10.32 -12.72
C GLY A 61 22.38 -9.68 -12.51
N GLU A 62 21.54 -10.26 -11.64
CA GLU A 62 20.21 -9.76 -11.35
C GLU A 62 20.17 -9.03 -9.99
N TYR A 63 19.49 -7.92 -9.94
CA TYR A 63 19.34 -7.08 -8.75
C TYR A 63 17.87 -6.76 -8.47
N ALA A 64 17.51 -6.79 -7.18
CA ALA A 64 16.24 -6.30 -6.70
C ALA A 64 16.37 -4.87 -6.18
N LEU A 65 15.68 -3.94 -6.82
CA LEU A 65 15.55 -2.56 -6.36
C LEU A 65 14.36 -2.48 -5.41
N LYS A 66 14.65 -2.26 -4.13
CA LYS A 66 13.65 -2.19 -3.06
C LYS A 66 13.47 -0.74 -2.64
N THR A 67 12.26 -0.21 -2.81
CA THR A 67 11.91 1.17 -2.44
C THR A 67 10.82 1.16 -1.39
N PRO A 68 11.07 1.67 -0.16
CA PRO A 68 10.02 1.95 0.79
C PRO A 68 9.03 2.94 0.18
N THR A 69 7.76 2.61 0.16
CA THR A 69 6.72 3.38 -0.53
C THR A 69 5.54 3.59 0.40
N GLN A 70 5.16 4.84 0.60
CA GLN A 70 3.94 5.21 1.32
C GLN A 70 2.78 5.41 0.37
N PHE A 71 1.58 5.18 0.85
CA PHE A 71 0.33 5.51 0.16
C PHE A 71 -0.77 5.80 1.16
N VAL A 72 -1.79 6.49 0.71
CA VAL A 72 -3.00 6.79 1.47
C VAL A 72 -4.15 5.93 0.94
N LEU A 73 -4.89 5.33 1.86
CA LEU A 73 -6.11 4.60 1.58
C LEU A 73 -7.30 5.34 2.18
N GLU A 74 -8.09 5.99 1.35
CA GLU A 74 -9.37 6.52 1.77
C GLU A 74 -10.36 5.37 1.94
N VAL A 75 -10.99 5.33 3.11
CA VAL A 75 -12.07 4.41 3.46
C VAL A 75 -13.33 5.22 3.71
N GLN A 76 -14.34 5.06 2.87
CA GLN A 76 -15.64 5.69 3.06
C GLN A 76 -16.67 4.64 3.44
N TYR A 77 -17.38 4.88 4.53
CA TYR A 77 -18.45 4.01 5.02
C TYR A 77 -19.81 4.67 4.76
N PHE A 78 -20.66 3.96 4.06
CA PHE A 78 -22.06 4.33 3.81
C PHE A 78 -22.95 3.45 4.70
N GLY A 79 -23.56 4.09 5.68
CA GLY A 79 -24.38 3.40 6.67
C GLY A 79 -25.84 3.24 6.27
N ASN A 80 -26.54 2.41 7.02
CA ASN A 80 -27.99 2.33 6.98
C ASN A 80 -28.62 3.52 7.71
N LYS A 81 -29.89 3.78 7.47
CA LYS A 81 -30.65 4.79 8.20
C LYS A 81 -30.57 4.51 9.72
N GLY A 82 -30.12 5.51 10.49
CA GLY A 82 -29.98 5.42 11.94
C GLY A 82 -28.69 4.80 12.43
N THR A 83 -27.72 4.50 11.56
CA THR A 83 -26.36 4.12 11.95
C THR A 83 -25.44 5.33 12.09
N PHE A 84 -24.33 5.15 12.76
CA PHE A 84 -23.30 6.19 12.98
C PHE A 84 -21.98 5.75 12.32
N PRO A 85 -21.77 6.05 11.02
CA PRO A 85 -20.56 5.66 10.29
C PRO A 85 -19.24 6.09 10.95
N VAL A 86 -19.24 7.22 11.67
CA VAL A 86 -18.07 7.70 12.43
C VAL A 86 -17.65 6.68 13.49
N ASP A 87 -18.60 6.05 14.18
CA ASP A 87 -18.31 5.05 15.22
C ASP A 87 -17.73 3.78 14.61
N GLU A 88 -18.25 3.35 13.46
CA GLU A 88 -17.75 2.20 12.70
C GLU A 88 -16.30 2.42 12.25
N LEU A 89 -16.01 3.59 11.66
CA LEU A 89 -14.64 3.94 11.26
C LEU A 89 -13.71 4.14 12.46
N SER A 90 -14.21 4.68 13.58
CA SER A 90 -13.43 4.79 14.82
C SER A 90 -13.07 3.41 15.37
N SER A 91 -13.97 2.45 15.28
CA SER A 91 -13.70 1.06 15.62
C SER A 91 -12.65 0.45 14.69
N LEU A 92 -12.78 0.65 13.38
CA LEU A 92 -11.81 0.20 12.39
C LEU A 92 -10.40 0.71 12.70
N VAL A 93 -10.25 2.02 12.91
CA VAL A 93 -8.94 2.65 13.20
C VAL A 93 -8.27 2.04 14.42
N ARG A 94 -9.01 1.86 15.51
CA ARG A 94 -8.47 1.26 16.75
C ARG A 94 -8.03 -0.20 16.59
N GLN A 95 -8.59 -0.92 15.63
CA GLN A 95 -8.28 -2.33 15.42
C GLN A 95 -6.93 -2.55 14.73
N TRP A 96 -6.38 -1.54 14.03
CA TRP A 96 -5.07 -1.66 13.38
C TRP A 96 -3.91 -1.87 14.38
N ASP A 97 -4.07 -1.43 15.64
CA ASP A 97 -3.06 -1.62 16.70
C ASP A 97 -3.18 -2.97 17.42
N ARG A 98 -4.12 -3.82 17.04
CA ARG A 98 -4.25 -5.14 17.66
C ARG A 98 -3.09 -6.05 17.25
N PRO A 99 -2.47 -6.80 18.18
CA PRO A 99 -1.35 -7.70 17.86
C PRO A 99 -1.65 -8.66 16.70
N THR A 100 -2.86 -9.24 16.68
CA THR A 100 -3.28 -10.14 15.61
C THR A 100 -3.36 -9.48 14.24
N VAL A 101 -3.69 -8.19 14.17
CA VAL A 101 -3.72 -7.42 12.92
C VAL A 101 -2.32 -7.01 12.50
N LEU A 102 -1.46 -6.66 13.48
CA LEU A 102 -0.04 -6.38 13.22
C LEU A 102 0.67 -7.60 12.63
N ASP A 103 0.41 -8.79 13.15
CA ASP A 103 0.96 -10.04 12.59
C ASP A 103 0.51 -10.26 11.13
N LEU A 104 -0.79 -10.01 10.84
CA LEU A 104 -1.33 -10.12 9.49
C LEU A 104 -0.69 -9.12 8.53
N THR A 105 -0.54 -7.86 8.95
CA THR A 105 0.07 -6.79 8.13
C THR A 105 1.53 -7.06 7.88
N GLN A 106 2.27 -7.54 8.88
CA GLN A 106 3.67 -7.93 8.74
C GLN A 106 3.85 -9.05 7.71
N ASN A 107 3.02 -10.08 7.80
CA ASN A 107 3.04 -11.20 6.85
C ASN A 107 2.69 -10.78 5.42
N ALA A 108 1.85 -9.76 5.26
CA ALA A 108 1.49 -9.18 3.98
C ALA A 108 2.52 -8.16 3.45
N GLY A 109 3.56 -7.85 4.23
CA GLY A 109 4.56 -6.83 3.86
C GLY A 109 4.01 -5.41 3.81
N VAL A 110 2.94 -5.13 4.56
CA VAL A 110 2.29 -3.80 4.65
C VAL A 110 2.32 -3.33 6.09
N ALA A 111 2.65 -2.08 6.34
CA ALA A 111 2.60 -1.48 7.65
C ALA A 111 1.56 -0.35 7.70
N PHE A 112 0.67 -0.38 8.67
CA PHE A 112 -0.16 0.76 9.03
C PHE A 112 0.69 1.78 9.78
N LEU A 113 0.58 3.06 9.43
CA LEU A 113 1.34 4.15 10.06
C LEU A 113 0.47 4.97 11.01
N TYR A 114 -0.59 5.54 10.50
CA TYR A 114 -1.56 6.33 11.25
C TYR A 114 -2.83 6.55 10.43
N ALA A 115 -3.84 7.14 11.06
CA ALA A 115 -5.07 7.59 10.42
C ALA A 115 -5.24 9.09 10.61
N ASP A 116 -5.80 9.75 9.60
CA ASP A 116 -6.26 11.14 9.72
C ASP A 116 -7.58 11.23 10.52
N PRO A 117 -7.98 12.41 10.96
CA PRO A 117 -9.26 12.60 11.64
C PRO A 117 -10.44 12.14 10.77
N ILE A 118 -11.32 11.35 11.38
CA ILE A 118 -12.54 10.87 10.70
C ILE A 118 -13.45 12.05 10.40
N GLN A 119 -13.92 12.11 9.16
CA GLN A 119 -14.83 13.14 8.68
C GLN A 119 -16.24 12.60 8.61
N ASP A 120 -17.19 13.26 9.28
CA ASP A 120 -18.61 13.01 9.07
C ASP A 120 -19.06 13.70 7.77
N LEU A 121 -19.46 12.89 6.80
CA LEU A 121 -19.92 13.32 5.48
C LEU A 121 -21.43 13.10 5.30
N THR A 122 -22.16 12.89 6.40
CA THR A 122 -23.60 12.69 6.38
C THR A 122 -24.29 13.87 5.72
N GLY A 123 -25.04 13.64 4.69
CA GLY A 123 -25.68 14.67 3.90
C GLY A 123 -27.09 14.32 3.47
N LEU A 124 -27.86 15.33 3.03
CA LEU A 124 -29.19 15.14 2.44
C LEU A 124 -29.07 14.60 1.03
N LEU A 125 -29.73 13.50 0.76
CA LEU A 125 -29.91 12.97 -0.61
C LEU A 125 -31.02 13.75 -1.34
N GLY A 126 -30.60 14.64 -2.22
CA GLY A 126 -31.45 15.25 -3.25
C GLY A 126 -32.86 15.66 -2.79
N ASN A 127 -33.88 15.24 -3.55
CA ASN A 127 -35.26 15.60 -3.31
C ASN A 127 -35.99 14.83 -2.20
N ASP A 128 -35.37 13.76 -1.68
CA ASP A 128 -36.06 12.83 -0.76
C ASP A 128 -36.02 13.24 0.71
N GLN A 129 -35.37 14.37 1.04
CA GLN A 129 -35.21 14.87 2.41
C GLN A 129 -34.68 13.77 3.39
N GLN A 130 -33.99 12.77 2.86
CA GLN A 130 -33.38 11.70 3.64
C GLN A 130 -31.89 11.93 3.80
N TYR A 131 -31.40 11.76 5.03
CA TYR A 131 -29.97 11.76 5.29
C TYR A 131 -29.37 10.42 4.85
N GLU A 132 -28.26 10.50 4.09
CA GLU A 132 -27.39 9.37 3.85
C GLU A 132 -26.27 9.39 4.92
N PRO A 133 -26.29 8.48 5.92
CA PRO A 133 -25.22 8.40 6.89
C PRO A 133 -23.93 7.99 6.18
N ARG A 134 -22.90 8.84 6.28
CA ARG A 134 -21.62 8.62 5.60
C ARG A 134 -20.47 9.22 6.40
N ALA A 135 -19.37 8.51 6.46
CA ALA A 135 -18.12 9.03 6.99
C ALA A 135 -16.94 8.58 6.15
N ALA A 136 -15.81 9.28 6.27
CA ALA A 136 -14.58 8.94 5.59
C ALA A 136 -13.38 9.07 6.54
N VAL A 137 -12.35 8.27 6.29
CA VAL A 137 -11.05 8.35 6.96
C VAL A 137 -9.95 8.02 5.97
N ASP A 138 -8.85 8.74 6.08
CA ASP A 138 -7.62 8.46 5.36
C ASP A 138 -6.68 7.66 6.26
N LEU A 139 -6.32 6.46 5.79
CA LEU A 139 -5.39 5.55 6.46
C LEU A 139 -4.05 5.58 5.72
N HIS A 140 -2.98 5.83 6.44
CA HIS A 140 -1.63 5.89 5.89
C HIS A 140 -0.92 4.56 6.07
N PHE A 141 -0.41 4.04 4.97
CA PHE A 141 0.29 2.76 4.93
C PHE A 141 1.65 2.88 4.25
N ARG A 142 2.50 1.91 4.55
CA ARG A 142 3.80 1.71 3.89
C ARG A 142 3.94 0.27 3.42
N TYR A 143 4.57 0.07 2.28
CA TYR A 143 5.04 -1.23 1.81
C TYR A 143 6.37 -1.07 1.09
N THR A 144 7.05 -2.17 0.76
CA THR A 144 8.26 -2.13 -0.03
C THR A 144 7.93 -2.49 -1.48
N ALA A 145 8.05 -1.52 -2.37
CA ALA A 145 7.98 -1.78 -3.81
C ALA A 145 9.29 -2.47 -4.25
N VAL A 146 9.16 -3.53 -5.02
CA VAL A 146 10.29 -4.30 -5.54
C VAL A 146 10.22 -4.32 -7.07
N VAL A 147 11.32 -3.92 -7.69
CA VAL A 147 11.53 -4.04 -9.15
C VAL A 147 12.79 -4.88 -9.34
N VAL A 148 12.70 -5.91 -10.15
CA VAL A 148 13.84 -6.74 -10.51
C VAL A 148 14.41 -6.22 -11.82
N ASP A 149 15.74 -6.03 -11.86
CA ASP A 149 16.48 -5.58 -13.02
C ASP A 149 17.68 -6.51 -13.26
N ASN A 150 17.97 -6.77 -14.51
CA ASN A 150 19.12 -7.58 -14.92
C ASN A 150 20.01 -6.79 -15.87
N PRO A 151 20.82 -5.85 -15.34
CA PRO A 151 21.74 -5.05 -16.15
C PRO A 151 22.90 -5.91 -16.71
N GLY A 152 22.99 -7.17 -16.32
CA GLY A 152 24.14 -8.02 -16.60
C GLY A 152 25.34 -7.72 -15.70
N TYR A 153 26.46 -8.29 -16.02
CA TYR A 153 27.74 -8.03 -15.34
C TYR A 153 28.87 -7.96 -16.38
N ILE A 154 29.95 -7.30 -16.00
CA ILE A 154 31.17 -7.25 -16.81
C ILE A 154 32.00 -8.49 -16.47
N ASP A 155 32.00 -9.44 -17.39
CA ASP A 155 32.72 -10.70 -17.24
C ASP A 155 34.24 -10.51 -17.40
N THR A 156 34.65 -9.69 -18.35
CA THR A 156 36.05 -9.46 -18.67
C THR A 156 36.30 -7.99 -18.98
N VAL A 157 37.34 -7.43 -18.39
CA VAL A 157 37.87 -6.11 -18.74
C VAL A 157 39.27 -6.27 -19.31
N GLU A 158 39.43 -6.03 -20.60
CA GLU A 158 40.76 -5.94 -21.23
C GLU A 158 41.26 -4.51 -21.16
N ILE A 159 42.36 -4.30 -20.47
CA ILE A 159 43.03 -3.00 -20.40
C ILE A 159 44.14 -2.95 -21.42
N HIS A 160 43.91 -2.23 -22.52
CA HIS A 160 44.94 -1.92 -23.49
C HIS A 160 45.57 -0.58 -23.16
N GLY A 161 46.79 -0.61 -22.61
CA GLY A 161 47.59 0.57 -22.35
C GLY A 161 48.99 0.42 -22.88
N GLU A 162 49.57 1.45 -23.48
CA GLU A 162 51.03 1.53 -23.73
C GLU A 162 51.70 1.76 -22.38
N THR A 163 52.43 0.76 -21.90
CA THR A 163 53.26 0.91 -20.66
C THR A 163 54.43 1.86 -21.00
N PRO A 164 54.59 2.98 -20.28
CA PRO A 164 55.80 3.79 -20.44
C PRO A 164 57.01 2.90 -20.15
N LYS A 165 58.00 2.92 -21.00
CA LYS A 165 59.16 2.04 -21.04
C LYS A 165 60.04 2.00 -19.73
N ASN A 166 59.65 2.63 -18.62
CA ASN A 166 60.45 2.73 -17.40
C ASN A 166 59.60 2.63 -16.12
N MET A 167 58.60 1.76 -16.04
CA MET A 167 57.97 1.41 -14.78
C MET A 167 58.22 -0.07 -14.49
N ASP A 168 59.17 -0.37 -13.65
CA ASP A 168 59.34 -1.67 -13.01
C ASP A 168 58.35 -1.74 -11.84
N TRP A 169 57.29 -2.52 -12.03
CA TRP A 169 56.36 -2.88 -10.93
C TRP A 169 56.72 -4.25 -10.42
N THR A 170 57.30 -4.33 -9.21
CA THR A 170 57.37 -5.57 -8.46
C THR A 170 56.08 -5.71 -7.66
N VAL A 171 55.25 -6.70 -8.00
CA VAL A 171 54.15 -7.16 -7.17
C VAL A 171 54.73 -8.24 -6.27
N GLU A 172 54.90 -7.94 -5.00
CA GLU A 172 55.13 -8.97 -3.98
C GLU A 172 53.78 -9.57 -3.56
N SER A 173 53.67 -10.89 -3.71
CA SER A 173 52.54 -11.73 -3.30
C SER A 173 52.54 -11.96 -1.78
#